data_3d8db1dd6a3a21a9040c0708e117ba9b
#
_entry.id   3d8db1dd6a3a21a9040c0708e117ba9b
#
_cell.length_a   1.000
_cell.length_b   1.000
_cell.length_c   1.000
_cell.angle_alpha   90.00
_cell.angle_beta   90.00
_cell.angle_gamma   90.00
#
_symmetry.space_group_name_H-M   'P 1'
#
loop_
_entity.id
_entity.type
_entity.pdbx_description
1 polymer ?
#
loop_
_entity_poly.entity_id
_entity_poly.type
_entity_poly.pdbx_seq_one_letter_code
_entity_poly.pdbx_strand_id
1 'polypeptide(L)'
;MKIISFDVGIKNMAYCTFSIENGLLKVQDWNVLNLIQETIESPKCVYVTKNKEKTCCNKNAKYEKNEQFFCQTHVKMAMKEHSWILYNPSFKQSALNKLTKEQLILLGQQHHFILESPRTKKDCIQILLQQIEEKTIKPIVKKKKKSANDVDLIHVGQIMKEELNKL
;
A
#
# COMPACT_ATOMS: atom_id res chain seq x y z
N MET A 1 -8.83 -12.11 -45.37
CA MET A 1 -7.63 -12.56 -44.63
C MET A 1 -7.55 -11.72 -43.37
N LYS A 2 -7.28 -12.34 -42.21
CA LYS A 2 -7.01 -11.60 -40.95
C LYS A 2 -5.53 -11.59 -40.65
N ILE A 3 -5.01 -10.47 -40.19
CA ILE A 3 -3.59 -10.27 -39.81
C ILE A 3 -3.60 -9.71 -38.38
N ILE A 4 -2.71 -10.19 -37.55
CA ILE A 4 -2.49 -9.65 -36.19
C ILE A 4 -1.04 -9.16 -36.12
N SER A 5 -0.86 -7.93 -35.65
CA SER A 5 0.45 -7.32 -35.38
C SER A 5 0.60 -7.08 -33.88
N PHE A 6 1.78 -7.35 -33.36
CA PHE A 6 2.13 -7.14 -31.96
C PHE A 6 3.35 -6.25 -31.82
N ASP A 7 3.30 -5.37 -30.82
CA ASP A 7 4.46 -4.67 -30.28
C ASP A 7 4.60 -5.05 -28.80
N VAL A 8 5.69 -5.75 -28.48
CA VAL A 8 5.89 -6.35 -27.17
C VAL A 8 6.95 -5.58 -26.40
N GLY A 9 6.50 -4.77 -25.44
CA GLY A 9 7.36 -4.18 -24.42
C GLY A 9 7.35 -4.99 -23.13
N ILE A 10 8.30 -4.74 -22.23
CA ILE A 10 8.40 -5.44 -20.94
C ILE A 10 7.17 -5.22 -20.05
N LYS A 11 6.55 -4.05 -20.13
CA LYS A 11 5.40 -3.68 -19.31
C LYS A 11 4.07 -3.77 -20.02
N ASN A 12 4.08 -3.51 -21.31
CA ASN A 12 2.89 -3.46 -22.13
C ASN A 12 3.08 -4.25 -23.41
N MET A 13 2.02 -4.86 -23.87
CA MET A 13 1.92 -5.44 -25.19
C MET A 13 0.80 -4.72 -25.95
N ALA A 14 1.15 -4.06 -27.05
CA ALA A 14 0.13 -3.55 -27.96
C ALA A 14 -0.18 -4.60 -29.03
N TYR A 15 -1.44 -4.71 -29.45
CA TYR A 15 -1.81 -5.51 -30.62
C TYR A 15 -2.78 -4.74 -31.49
N CYS A 16 -2.78 -5.10 -32.78
CA CYS A 16 -3.73 -4.60 -33.74
C CYS A 16 -4.13 -5.73 -34.67
N THR A 17 -5.45 -5.94 -34.83
CA THR A 17 -6.01 -6.91 -35.77
C THR A 17 -6.54 -6.21 -36.99
N PHE A 18 -6.22 -6.74 -38.16
CA PHE A 18 -6.62 -6.21 -39.44
C PHE A 18 -7.40 -7.24 -40.26
N SER A 19 -8.37 -6.81 -41.04
CA SER A 19 -8.93 -7.57 -42.15
C SER A 19 -8.52 -6.95 -43.48
N ILE A 20 -8.34 -7.80 -44.49
CA ILE A 20 -8.20 -7.34 -45.87
C ILE A 20 -9.51 -7.70 -46.60
N GLU A 21 -10.25 -6.66 -47.00
CA GLU A 21 -11.50 -6.74 -47.73
C GLU A 21 -11.39 -5.90 -49.01
N ASN A 22 -11.60 -6.54 -50.16
CA ASN A 22 -11.50 -5.87 -51.49
C ASN A 22 -10.16 -5.14 -51.74
N GLY A 23 -9.06 -5.68 -51.20
CA GLY A 23 -7.72 -5.07 -51.32
C GLY A 23 -7.47 -3.90 -50.35
N LEU A 24 -8.42 -3.55 -49.53
CA LEU A 24 -8.28 -2.47 -48.52
C LEU A 24 -8.01 -3.08 -47.13
N LEU A 25 -7.07 -2.49 -46.42
CA LEU A 25 -6.73 -2.84 -45.04
C LEU A 25 -7.70 -2.13 -44.11
N LYS A 26 -8.39 -2.88 -43.25
CA LYS A 26 -9.33 -2.35 -42.26
C LYS A 26 -8.92 -2.81 -40.87
N VAL A 27 -8.71 -1.84 -39.95
CA VAL A 27 -8.47 -2.13 -38.52
C VAL A 27 -9.76 -2.70 -37.93
N GLN A 28 -9.67 -3.86 -37.30
CA GLN A 28 -10.78 -4.54 -36.63
C GLN A 28 -10.77 -4.26 -35.13
N ASP A 29 -9.60 -4.35 -34.52
CA ASP A 29 -9.40 -4.12 -33.10
C ASP A 29 -7.99 -3.63 -32.82
N TRP A 30 -7.86 -2.81 -31.79
CA TRP A 30 -6.57 -2.30 -31.32
C TRP A 30 -6.63 -2.09 -29.81
N ASN A 31 -5.64 -2.64 -29.09
CA ASN A 31 -5.60 -2.51 -27.65
C ASN A 31 -4.16 -2.55 -27.12
N VAL A 32 -3.98 -2.07 -25.89
CA VAL A 32 -2.74 -2.12 -25.14
C VAL A 32 -2.97 -2.89 -23.84
N LEU A 33 -2.31 -4.03 -23.69
CA LEU A 33 -2.41 -4.87 -22.51
C LEU A 33 -1.27 -4.53 -21.55
N ASN A 34 -1.60 -4.35 -20.28
CA ASN A 34 -0.59 -4.20 -19.23
C ASN A 34 -0.15 -5.58 -18.74
N LEU A 35 1.08 -5.97 -19.06
CA LEU A 35 1.66 -7.25 -18.70
C LEU A 35 2.11 -7.33 -17.23
N ILE A 36 2.20 -6.18 -16.54
CA ILE A 36 2.50 -6.09 -15.12
C ILE A 36 1.21 -5.74 -14.38
N GLN A 37 0.32 -6.73 -14.25
CA GLN A 37 -0.94 -6.57 -13.51
C GLN A 37 -0.68 -6.48 -12.00
N GLU A 38 -0.17 -5.36 -11.54
CA GLU A 38 -0.32 -4.97 -10.13
C GLU A 38 -1.41 -3.92 -10.02
N THR A 39 -2.66 -4.32 -10.08
CA THR A 39 -3.77 -3.54 -9.54
C THR A 39 -3.69 -3.60 -8.01
N ILE A 40 -2.67 -2.93 -7.44
CA ILE A 40 -2.66 -2.69 -6.00
C ILE A 40 -3.73 -1.62 -5.78
N GLU A 41 -4.96 -2.08 -5.60
CA GLU A 41 -6.01 -1.19 -5.16
C GLU A 41 -5.59 -0.57 -3.83
N SER A 42 -5.52 0.74 -3.81
CA SER A 42 -5.23 1.46 -2.57
C SER A 42 -6.38 1.19 -1.59
N PRO A 43 -6.10 0.73 -0.37
CA PRO A 43 -7.15 0.46 0.60
C PRO A 43 -8.00 1.71 0.81
N LYS A 44 -9.30 1.50 1.05
CA LYS A 44 -10.26 2.58 1.25
C LYS A 44 -10.44 2.90 2.72
N CYS A 45 -10.71 4.17 3.02
CA CYS A 45 -10.97 4.62 4.37
C CYS A 45 -12.30 4.04 4.88
N VAL A 46 -12.23 3.31 5.99
CA VAL A 46 -13.39 2.64 6.61
C VAL A 46 -14.15 3.53 7.61
N TYR A 47 -13.66 4.76 7.85
CA TYR A 47 -14.30 5.65 8.83
C TYR A 47 -15.73 5.99 8.40
N VAL A 48 -16.67 5.72 9.31
CA VAL A 48 -18.08 6.02 9.12
C VAL A 48 -18.34 7.47 9.52
N THR A 49 -18.88 8.27 8.62
CA THR A 49 -19.22 9.66 8.90
C THR A 49 -20.40 9.74 9.86
N LYS A 50 -20.40 10.74 10.77
CA LYS A 50 -21.49 10.95 11.72
C LYS A 50 -22.74 11.59 11.10
N ASN A 51 -22.82 11.65 9.76
CA ASN A 51 -23.98 12.16 9.05
C ASN A 51 -25.18 11.21 9.22
N LYS A 52 -26.41 11.73 8.96
CA LYS A 52 -27.65 10.96 9.07
C LYS A 52 -27.62 9.62 8.33
N GLU A 53 -26.89 9.54 7.24
CA GLU A 53 -26.78 8.34 6.39
C GLU A 53 -25.66 7.35 6.79
N LYS A 54 -24.83 7.68 7.79
CA LYS A 54 -23.71 6.82 8.27
C LYS A 54 -22.88 6.18 7.13
N THR A 55 -22.55 6.96 6.11
CA THR A 55 -21.82 6.46 4.94
C THR A 55 -20.32 6.30 5.22
N CYS A 56 -19.72 5.26 4.67
CA CYS A 56 -18.27 5.10 4.70
C CYS A 56 -17.59 6.15 3.82
N CYS A 57 -16.43 6.65 4.27
CA CYS A 57 -15.70 7.71 3.58
C CYS A 57 -15.22 7.32 2.17
N ASN A 58 -14.84 6.06 1.94
CA ASN A 58 -14.34 5.51 0.67
C ASN A 58 -13.18 6.26 -0.04
N LYS A 59 -12.57 7.27 0.61
CA LYS A 59 -11.34 7.91 0.10
C LYS A 59 -10.15 6.97 0.24
N ASN A 60 -9.13 7.14 -0.61
CA ASN A 60 -7.90 6.37 -0.50
C ASN A 60 -7.28 6.56 0.89
N ALA A 61 -6.98 5.46 1.56
CA ALA A 61 -6.36 5.47 2.87
C ALA A 61 -4.86 5.78 2.76
N LYS A 62 -4.33 6.40 3.82
CA LYS A 62 -2.91 6.69 3.98
C LYS A 62 -2.32 6.10 5.26
N TYR A 63 -3.17 5.65 6.16
CA TYR A 63 -2.80 5.14 7.49
C TYR A 63 -3.58 3.87 7.77
N GLU A 64 -2.96 3.00 8.58
CA GLU A 64 -3.56 1.74 9.02
C GLU A 64 -3.36 1.51 10.52
N LYS A 65 -4.34 0.89 11.14
CA LYS A 65 -4.31 0.41 12.51
C LYS A 65 -5.25 -0.77 12.67
N ASN A 66 -4.75 -1.93 13.12
CA ASN A 66 -5.56 -3.13 13.37
C ASN A 66 -6.49 -3.46 12.18
N GLU A 67 -5.91 -3.53 10.98
CA GLU A 67 -6.64 -3.79 9.72
C GLU A 67 -7.68 -2.73 9.33
N GLN A 68 -7.75 -1.64 10.08
CA GLN A 68 -8.58 -0.49 9.74
C GLN A 68 -7.76 0.55 8.99
N PHE A 69 -8.35 1.11 7.95
CA PHE A 69 -7.70 2.03 7.04
C PHE A 69 -8.31 3.43 7.12
N PHE A 70 -7.45 4.45 7.24
CA PHE A 70 -7.87 5.83 7.45
C PHE A 70 -7.27 6.76 6.40
N CYS A 71 -8.08 7.67 5.85
CA CYS A 71 -7.58 8.77 5.03
C CYS A 71 -6.97 9.88 5.90
N GLN A 72 -6.30 10.84 5.27
CA GLN A 72 -5.62 11.96 5.95
C GLN A 72 -6.54 12.77 6.89
N THR A 73 -7.81 12.89 6.55
CA THR A 73 -8.77 13.63 7.38
C THR A 73 -9.23 12.81 8.58
N HIS A 74 -9.64 11.56 8.32
CA HIS A 74 -10.26 10.72 9.35
C HIS A 74 -9.27 10.09 10.31
N VAL A 75 -7.98 9.99 9.96
CA VAL A 75 -6.96 9.58 10.92
C VAL A 75 -6.92 10.52 12.13
N LYS A 76 -7.05 11.84 11.92
CA LYS A 76 -7.07 12.82 13.03
C LYS A 76 -8.28 12.64 13.95
N MET A 77 -9.42 12.23 13.40
CA MET A 77 -10.62 11.95 14.18
C MET A 77 -10.47 10.66 14.96
N ALA A 78 -10.02 9.58 14.33
CA ALA A 78 -9.75 8.30 14.98
C ALA A 78 -8.71 8.44 16.11
N MET A 79 -7.65 9.24 15.90
CA MET A 79 -6.66 9.54 16.93
C MET A 79 -7.28 10.18 18.17
N LYS A 80 -8.21 11.13 17.99
CA LYS A 80 -8.91 11.77 19.12
C LYS A 80 -9.86 10.82 19.82
N GLU A 81 -10.59 10.00 19.07
CA GLU A 81 -11.57 9.05 19.62
C GLU A 81 -10.93 7.92 20.43
N HIS A 82 -9.73 7.47 20.03
CA HIS A 82 -9.06 6.32 20.64
C HIS A 82 -7.78 6.68 21.39
N SER A 83 -7.44 7.96 21.51
CA SER A 83 -6.17 8.43 22.11
C SER A 83 -4.93 7.85 21.40
N TRP A 84 -5.04 7.57 20.10
CA TRP A 84 -3.92 7.08 19.31
C TRP A 84 -3.00 8.22 18.87
N ILE A 85 -1.75 7.88 18.59
CA ILE A 85 -0.74 8.81 18.08
C ILE A 85 -0.21 8.32 16.71
N LEU A 86 0.33 9.25 15.91
CA LEU A 86 0.99 8.85 14.66
C LEU A 86 2.32 8.17 14.95
N TYR A 87 2.59 7.08 14.21
CA TYR A 87 3.87 6.41 14.27
C TYR A 87 5.01 7.33 13.83
N ASN A 88 6.06 7.42 14.66
CA ASN A 88 7.28 8.16 14.38
C ASN A 88 8.42 7.19 14.09
N PRO A 89 9.32 7.45 13.13
CA PRO A 89 10.51 6.64 12.89
C PRO A 89 11.41 6.43 14.11
N SER A 90 11.40 7.35 15.08
CA SER A 90 12.11 7.21 16.37
C SER A 90 11.60 6.02 17.20
N PHE A 91 10.41 5.49 16.91
CA PHE A 91 9.82 4.33 17.57
C PHE A 91 10.33 2.98 17.03
N LYS A 92 11.14 2.99 15.98
CA LYS A 92 11.77 1.75 15.49
C LYS A 92 12.67 1.16 16.56
N GLN A 93 12.64 -0.15 16.71
CA GLN A 93 13.50 -0.86 17.66
C GLN A 93 14.99 -0.51 17.49
N SER A 94 15.45 -0.36 16.24
CA SER A 94 16.83 0.05 15.94
C SER A 94 17.18 1.46 16.43
N ALA A 95 16.20 2.36 16.47
CA ALA A 95 16.37 3.71 17.04
C ALA A 95 16.34 3.66 18.57
N LEU A 96 15.39 2.91 19.16
CA LEU A 96 15.31 2.75 20.62
C LEU A 96 16.56 2.11 21.21
N ASN A 97 17.17 1.15 20.50
CA ASN A 97 18.41 0.52 20.93
C ASN A 97 19.60 1.48 21.07
N LYS A 98 19.57 2.62 20.37
CA LYS A 98 20.64 3.63 20.43
C LYS A 98 20.49 4.61 21.60
N LEU A 99 19.31 4.68 22.22
CA LEU A 99 19.03 5.60 23.32
C LEU A 99 19.53 5.03 24.66
N THR A 100 19.85 5.90 25.63
CA THR A 100 20.10 5.52 27.01
C THR A 100 18.79 5.21 27.73
N LYS A 101 18.85 4.62 28.94
CA LYS A 101 17.65 4.33 29.74
C LYS A 101 16.87 5.62 30.06
N GLU A 102 17.58 6.69 30.42
CA GLU A 102 17.00 8.00 30.74
C GLU A 102 16.29 8.61 29.51
N GLN A 103 16.91 8.49 28.33
CA GLN A 103 16.30 8.96 27.08
C GLN A 103 15.05 8.16 26.70
N LEU A 104 15.03 6.85 26.97
CA LEU A 104 13.84 6.02 26.75
C LEU A 104 12.68 6.42 27.69
N ILE A 105 12.99 6.72 28.95
CA ILE A 105 12.00 7.21 29.92
C ILE A 105 11.43 8.55 29.47
N LEU A 106 12.30 9.47 29.05
CA LEU A 106 11.89 10.78 28.54
C LEU A 106 11.01 10.66 27.29
N LEU A 107 11.38 9.78 26.35
CA LEU A 107 10.57 9.46 25.16
C LEU A 107 9.17 8.93 25.57
N GLY A 108 9.13 8.05 26.56
CA GLY A 108 7.88 7.54 27.11
C GLY A 108 6.99 8.67 27.64
N GLN A 109 7.55 9.55 28.45
CA GLN A 109 6.83 10.69 29.01
C GLN A 109 6.31 11.65 27.93
N GLN A 110 7.12 11.96 26.91
CA GLN A 110 6.73 12.86 25.81
C GLN A 110 5.53 12.33 25.01
N HIS A 111 5.37 11.01 24.93
CA HIS A 111 4.31 10.35 24.16
C HIS A 111 3.22 9.72 25.03
N HIS A 112 3.21 10.02 26.34
CA HIS A 112 2.26 9.47 27.31
C HIS A 112 2.25 7.93 27.35
N PHE A 113 3.42 7.31 27.15
CA PHE A 113 3.62 5.89 27.39
C PHE A 113 3.93 5.65 28.86
N ILE A 114 3.28 4.67 29.44
CA ILE A 114 3.44 4.35 30.86
C ILE A 114 4.61 3.38 31.01
N LEU A 115 5.67 3.83 31.68
CA LEU A 115 6.84 3.02 32.02
C LEU A 115 6.81 2.75 33.53
N GLU A 116 6.13 1.68 33.94
CA GLU A 116 6.09 1.27 35.34
C GLU A 116 7.44 0.67 35.75
N SER A 117 8.23 1.46 36.47
CA SER A 117 9.49 1.07 37.15
C SER A 117 10.39 0.08 36.38
N PRO A 118 10.81 0.38 35.17
CA PRO A 118 11.65 -0.55 34.40
C PRO A 118 13.02 -0.70 35.07
N ARG A 119 13.42 -1.95 35.34
CA ARG A 119 14.70 -2.26 36.01
C ARG A 119 15.86 -2.08 35.04
N THR A 120 15.73 -2.54 33.83
CA THR A 120 16.79 -2.53 32.82
C THR A 120 16.41 -1.73 31.58
N LYS A 121 17.41 -1.37 30.75
CA LYS A 121 17.20 -0.78 29.44
C LYS A 121 16.34 -1.69 28.52
N LYS A 122 16.55 -3.00 28.61
CA LYS A 122 15.78 -3.99 27.82
C LYS A 122 14.31 -3.93 28.18
N ASP A 123 13.99 -3.87 29.49
CA ASP A 123 12.61 -3.75 29.96
C ASP A 123 11.94 -2.48 29.41
N CYS A 124 12.67 -1.33 29.47
CA CYS A 124 12.16 -0.08 28.88
C CYS A 124 11.79 -0.24 27.42
N ILE A 125 12.68 -0.85 26.64
CA ILE A 125 12.45 -1.04 25.19
C ILE A 125 11.25 -1.96 24.95
N GLN A 126 11.14 -3.06 25.69
CA GLN A 126 10.05 -4.02 25.53
C GLN A 126 8.70 -3.38 25.87
N ILE A 127 8.59 -2.67 26.98
CA ILE A 127 7.37 -1.97 27.39
C ILE A 127 7.01 -0.90 26.36
N LEU A 128 8.00 -0.12 25.88
CA LEU A 128 7.76 0.90 24.85
C LEU A 128 7.27 0.27 23.55
N LEU A 129 7.88 -0.81 23.07
CA LEU A 129 7.47 -1.46 21.82
C LEU A 129 6.03 -1.97 21.90
N GLN A 130 5.64 -2.56 23.02
CA GLN A 130 4.25 -3.00 23.24
C GLN A 130 3.28 -1.81 23.18
N GLN A 131 3.55 -0.73 23.91
CA GLN A 131 2.68 0.44 23.93
C GLN A 131 2.66 1.18 22.58
N ILE A 132 3.79 1.22 21.87
CA ILE A 132 3.87 1.76 20.51
C ILE A 132 2.94 0.95 19.60
N GLU A 133 2.99 -0.39 19.65
CA GLU A 133 2.11 -1.23 18.84
C GLU A 133 0.63 -1.00 19.18
N GLU A 134 0.29 -0.86 20.46
CA GLU A 134 -1.08 -0.63 20.92
C GLU A 134 -1.62 0.76 20.60
N LYS A 135 -0.78 1.80 20.69
CA LYS A 135 -1.24 3.20 20.65
C LYS A 135 -0.91 3.94 19.35
N THR A 136 -0.14 3.36 18.42
CA THR A 136 0.25 4.10 17.21
C THR A 136 -0.54 3.67 15.98
N ILE A 137 -0.85 4.65 15.12
CA ILE A 137 -1.33 4.45 13.76
C ILE A 137 -0.15 4.56 12.81
N LYS A 138 0.04 3.55 11.96
CA LYS A 138 1.16 3.48 11.00
C LYS A 138 0.76 4.06 9.65
N PRO A 139 1.66 4.79 8.96
CA PRO A 139 1.44 5.14 7.57
C PRO A 139 1.48 3.88 6.71
N ILE A 140 0.56 3.78 5.73
CA ILE A 140 0.58 2.69 4.75
C ILE A 140 1.81 2.87 3.87
N VAL A 141 2.72 1.91 3.92
CA VAL A 141 3.89 1.89 3.05
C VAL A 141 3.42 1.51 1.65
N LYS A 142 3.44 2.47 0.73
CA LYS A 142 3.18 2.17 -0.68
C LYS A 142 4.24 1.19 -1.16
N LYS A 143 3.82 0.02 -1.62
CA LYS A 143 4.72 -0.89 -2.32
C LYS A 143 5.32 -0.11 -3.50
N LYS A 144 6.63 -0.16 -3.66
CA LYS A 144 7.28 0.42 -4.84
C LYS A 144 6.69 -0.28 -6.07
N LYS A 145 6.33 0.51 -7.08
CA LYS A 145 5.97 -0.07 -8.39
C LYS A 145 7.17 -0.90 -8.85
N LYS A 146 6.92 -2.14 -9.25
CA LYS A 146 7.97 -2.98 -9.82
C LYS A 146 8.61 -2.25 -11.00
N SER A 147 9.92 -2.20 -11.02
CA SER A 147 10.69 -1.75 -12.18
C SER A 147 10.68 -2.84 -13.24
N ALA A 148 11.13 -2.52 -14.47
CA ALA A 148 11.29 -3.53 -15.51
C ALA A 148 12.24 -4.67 -15.09
N ASN A 149 13.21 -4.38 -14.20
CA ASN A 149 14.18 -5.36 -13.70
C ASN A 149 13.59 -6.32 -12.64
N ASP A 150 12.44 -5.97 -12.05
CA ASP A 150 11.78 -6.79 -11.03
C ASP A 150 10.67 -7.68 -11.63
N VAL A 151 10.60 -7.74 -12.97
CA VAL A 151 9.55 -8.46 -13.69
C VAL A 151 9.96 -9.91 -13.88
N ASP A 152 9.10 -10.82 -13.44
CA ASP A 152 9.22 -12.24 -13.78
C ASP A 152 8.75 -12.47 -15.21
N LEU A 153 9.70 -12.71 -16.10
CA LEU A 153 9.43 -12.92 -17.53
C LEU A 153 8.59 -14.19 -17.80
N ILE A 154 8.67 -15.21 -16.92
CA ILE A 154 7.82 -16.41 -17.03
C ILE A 154 6.37 -16.04 -16.79
N HIS A 155 6.10 -15.26 -15.76
CA HIS A 155 4.76 -14.77 -15.45
C HIS A 155 4.21 -13.88 -16.56
N VAL A 156 5.03 -12.98 -17.11
CA VAL A 156 4.67 -12.16 -18.29
C VAL A 156 4.28 -13.03 -19.48
N GLY A 157 5.08 -14.06 -19.77
CA GLY A 157 4.79 -15.00 -20.85
C GLY A 157 3.46 -15.75 -20.67
N GLN A 158 3.12 -16.10 -19.43
CA GLN A 158 1.82 -16.73 -19.12
C GLN A 158 0.65 -15.77 -19.37
N ILE A 159 0.74 -14.52 -18.91
CA ILE A 159 -0.27 -13.49 -19.15
C ILE A 159 -0.44 -13.26 -20.66
N MET A 160 0.67 -13.12 -21.40
CA MET A 160 0.62 -12.97 -22.86
C MET A 160 -0.12 -14.13 -23.52
N LYS A 161 0.18 -15.39 -23.13
CA LYS A 161 -0.47 -16.57 -23.67
C LYS A 161 -1.98 -16.56 -23.38
N GLU A 162 -2.38 -16.21 -22.16
CA GLU A 162 -3.80 -16.11 -21.77
C GLU A 162 -4.54 -15.05 -22.58
N GLU A 163 -3.94 -13.88 -22.78
CA GLU A 163 -4.57 -12.80 -23.55
C GLU A 163 -4.64 -13.13 -25.05
N LEU A 164 -3.60 -13.76 -25.62
CA LEU A 164 -3.60 -14.20 -27.01
C LEU A 164 -4.67 -15.26 -27.30
N ASN A 165 -4.96 -16.13 -26.33
CA ASN A 165 -6.00 -17.14 -26.48
C ASN A 165 -7.44 -16.57 -26.49
N LYS A 166 -7.62 -15.28 -26.15
CA LYS A 166 -8.92 -14.59 -26.19
C LYS A 166 -9.19 -13.90 -27.53
N LEU A 167 -8.15 -13.72 -28.39
CA LEU A 167 -8.23 -13.08 -29.71
C LEU A 167 -8.63 -14.07 -30.79
#